data_75bf436baec15d38c87c014212918f12
#
_entry.id   75bf436baec15d38c87c014212918f12
#
_cell.length_a   1.000
_cell.length_b   1.000
_cell.length_c   1.000
_cell.angle_alpha   90.00
_cell.angle_beta   90.00
_cell.angle_gamma   90.00
#
_symmetry.space_group_name_H-M   'P 1'
#
loop_
_entity.id
_entity.type
_entity.pdbx_description
1 polymer ?
#
loop_
_entity_poly.entity_id
_entity_poly.type
_entity_poly.pdbx_seq_one_letter_code
_entity_poly.pdbx_strand_id
1 'polypeptide(L)'
;MKMWQKIGIGVGAAAVIALATWLTIRQINKGVVTVQTAPVVRQDLTSIVTASGEVKPLTYTNVLGEGIGKITEIAVKEGDHVKKGDVLLRLESIQPTADVDAQRAGIQSADAGVKSAEANNISTEADIKSRAADLEHAKLNWDRGQQLFKEGLIAKQDYDTTKAAYDSAVAALASAQARAEQGRAQLGQANSALSQSHAMLNRLSDVLRKTTYTAPINGVVTYIAVRVGENVVPGIQNATGSYLMTISDMSVVTSEVMVDETDIVSVKLGEDAEVTIDALPGKYFKGKVTEVGTQAVLRSSGLASTQSTTGNQEAKDFKVVVTLQNPPDGLRPGLSSTAKITTAQKKNVMTIPIQALAMRQQKDLDEAAKQAGRKVTDSVTLAAARPAPDSASAGVSSSSSATKNPEIQGIFVLRNRRAEFVPVTTGIIGVTDIEVLSGLNEGDEIISGSYKVLRTLKPDARVKVDNSTPKAADDTQN
;
A
#
# COMPACT_ATOMS: atom_id res chain seq x y z
N MET A 1 95.94 2.39 42.65
CA MET A 1 94.47 2.20 42.42
C MET A 1 94.25 0.89 41.70
N LYS A 2 93.55 -0.01 42.36
CA LYS A 2 93.39 -1.40 41.94
C LYS A 2 92.54 -1.47 40.70
N MET A 3 92.88 -2.30 39.70
CA MET A 3 92.28 -2.49 38.40
C MET A 3 90.76 -2.73 38.50
N TRP A 4 90.25 -3.24 39.58
CA TRP A 4 88.79 -3.49 39.82
C TRP A 4 87.97 -2.20 40.04
N GLN A 5 88.60 -1.09 40.49
CA GLN A 5 87.87 0.20 40.61
C GLN A 5 87.63 0.86 39.27
N LYS A 6 88.51 0.63 38.26
CA LYS A 6 88.32 1.14 36.90
C LYS A 6 87.25 0.38 36.15
N ILE A 7 87.11 -0.95 36.42
CA ILE A 7 86.04 -1.79 35.83
C ILE A 7 84.68 -1.39 36.42
N GLY A 8 84.62 -1.12 37.76
CA GLY A 8 83.37 -0.69 38.39
C GLY A 8 82.86 0.68 37.88
N ILE A 9 83.77 1.62 37.61
CA ILE A 9 83.42 2.95 37.05
C ILE A 9 82.90 2.75 35.55
N GLY A 10 83.55 1.86 34.79
CA GLY A 10 83.15 1.59 33.42
C GLY A 10 81.74 0.94 33.30
N VAL A 11 81.46 -0.03 34.17
CA VAL A 11 80.14 -0.67 34.25
C VAL A 11 79.09 0.32 34.76
N GLY A 12 79.40 1.20 35.73
CA GLY A 12 78.47 2.25 36.16
C GLY A 12 78.14 3.27 35.09
N ALA A 13 79.16 3.72 34.32
CA ALA A 13 78.90 4.60 33.17
C ALA A 13 78.08 3.96 32.05
N ALA A 14 78.32 2.67 31.72
CA ALA A 14 77.53 1.93 30.76
C ALA A 14 76.04 1.74 31.20
N ALA A 15 75.85 1.53 32.53
CA ALA A 15 74.46 1.39 33.06
C ALA A 15 73.73 2.72 33.03
N VAL A 16 74.38 3.87 33.30
CA VAL A 16 73.81 5.20 33.22
C VAL A 16 73.49 5.58 31.79
N ILE A 17 74.31 5.23 30.81
CA ILE A 17 74.07 5.47 29.41
C ILE A 17 72.90 4.54 28.91
N ALA A 18 72.85 3.27 29.33
CA ALA A 18 71.71 2.36 29.00
C ALA A 18 70.43 2.84 29.64
N LEU A 19 70.45 3.38 30.89
CA LEU A 19 69.27 3.95 31.55
C LEU A 19 68.79 5.23 30.86
N ALA A 20 69.74 6.11 30.47
CA ALA A 20 69.44 7.33 29.74
C ALA A 20 68.87 7.06 28.35
N THR A 21 69.43 6.11 27.62
CA THR A 21 68.90 5.69 26.33
C THR A 21 67.54 4.99 26.45
N TRP A 22 67.33 4.16 27.50
CA TRP A 22 66.05 3.53 27.75
C TRP A 22 64.97 4.58 28.13
N LEU A 23 65.31 5.57 28.98
CA LEU A 23 64.43 6.69 29.35
C LEU A 23 64.10 7.58 28.15
N THR A 24 65.08 7.91 27.28
CA THR A 24 64.82 8.67 26.05
C THR A 24 63.97 7.91 25.06
N ILE A 25 64.18 6.61 24.85
CA ILE A 25 63.33 5.76 23.98
C ILE A 25 61.92 5.68 24.57
N ARG A 26 61.77 5.51 25.88
CA ARG A 26 60.48 5.47 26.57
C ARG A 26 59.74 6.82 26.50
N GLN A 27 60.47 7.94 26.49
CA GLN A 27 59.89 9.28 26.39
C GLN A 27 59.51 9.63 24.93
N ILE A 28 60.24 9.14 23.92
CA ILE A 28 59.97 9.30 22.50
C ILE A 28 58.75 8.49 22.08
N ASN A 29 58.53 7.31 22.68
CA ASN A 29 57.38 6.43 22.38
C ASN A 29 56.11 6.81 23.15
N LYS A 30 56.17 7.72 24.11
CA LYS A 30 54.99 8.27 24.79
C LYS A 30 54.24 9.20 23.83
N GLY A 31 53.12 8.73 23.29
CA GLY A 31 52.23 9.53 22.43
C GLY A 31 52.15 9.14 20.97
N VAL A 32 52.83 8.03 20.56
CA VAL A 32 52.66 7.49 19.20
C VAL A 32 51.47 6.56 19.20
N VAL A 33 50.44 6.94 18.47
CA VAL A 33 49.21 6.11 18.28
C VAL A 33 49.39 5.23 17.02
N THR A 34 49.20 3.93 17.20
CA THR A 34 49.22 3.00 16.06
C THR A 34 47.88 3.10 15.30
N VAL A 35 47.95 3.32 13.98
CA VAL A 35 46.81 3.53 13.13
C VAL A 35 46.93 2.67 11.88
N GLN A 36 45.77 2.28 11.30
CA GLN A 36 45.69 1.72 9.97
C GLN A 36 45.45 2.84 8.98
N THR A 37 45.96 2.70 7.77
CA THR A 37 45.75 3.67 6.70
C THR A 37 45.11 3.01 5.50
N ALA A 38 44.27 3.75 4.76
CA ALA A 38 43.73 3.37 3.49
C ALA A 38 43.92 4.53 2.49
N PRO A 39 44.18 4.24 1.21
CA PRO A 39 44.27 5.27 0.18
C PRO A 39 42.86 5.75 -0.21
N VAL A 40 42.72 7.02 -0.55
CA VAL A 40 41.54 7.56 -1.22
C VAL A 40 41.56 7.08 -2.67
N VAL A 41 40.56 6.33 -3.08
CA VAL A 41 40.45 5.77 -4.42
C VAL A 41 39.19 6.24 -5.12
N ARG A 42 39.19 6.22 -6.44
CA ARG A 42 37.96 6.42 -7.23
C ARG A 42 37.39 5.06 -7.59
N GLN A 43 36.11 4.90 -7.25
CA GLN A 43 35.38 3.68 -7.59
C GLN A 43 33.90 3.98 -7.82
N ASP A 44 33.20 3.03 -8.40
CA ASP A 44 31.76 3.11 -8.56
C ASP A 44 31.09 2.87 -7.19
N LEU A 45 30.19 3.77 -6.81
CA LEU A 45 29.51 3.70 -5.54
C LEU A 45 28.01 3.59 -5.75
N THR A 46 27.42 2.60 -5.09
CA THR A 46 25.98 2.33 -5.13
C THR A 46 25.42 2.45 -3.73
N SER A 47 24.40 3.28 -3.59
CA SER A 47 23.62 3.38 -2.35
C SER A 47 22.45 2.41 -2.42
N ILE A 48 22.28 1.59 -1.38
CA ILE A 48 21.28 0.53 -1.32
C ILE A 48 20.51 0.67 -0.01
N VAL A 49 19.18 0.68 -0.14
CA VAL A 49 18.26 0.55 0.99
C VAL A 49 17.80 -0.89 1.06
N THR A 50 17.95 -1.52 2.22
CA THR A 50 17.51 -2.90 2.46
C THR A 50 16.27 -2.90 3.34
N ALA A 51 15.21 -3.55 2.88
CA ALA A 51 13.96 -3.63 3.59
C ALA A 51 13.39 -5.05 3.55
N SER A 52 12.79 -5.48 4.65
CA SER A 52 12.14 -6.78 4.76
C SER A 52 10.63 -6.66 4.57
N GLY A 53 10.02 -7.71 4.06
CA GLY A 53 8.60 -7.74 3.80
C GLY A 53 8.09 -9.12 3.40
N GLU A 54 7.02 -9.15 2.64
CA GLU A 54 6.37 -10.39 2.22
C GLU A 54 5.99 -10.37 0.73
N VAL A 55 5.97 -11.57 0.16
CA VAL A 55 5.53 -11.78 -1.22
C VAL A 55 4.00 -11.75 -1.28
N LYS A 56 3.45 -10.91 -2.15
CA LYS A 56 2.00 -10.82 -2.41
C LYS A 56 1.68 -10.86 -3.90
N PRO A 57 0.53 -11.36 -4.30
CA PRO A 57 0.03 -11.16 -5.64
C PRO A 57 -0.35 -9.68 -5.83
N LEU A 58 -0.14 -9.14 -7.02
CA LEU A 58 -0.58 -7.76 -7.31
C LEU A 58 -2.10 -7.63 -7.22
N THR A 59 -2.81 -8.66 -7.69
CA THR A 59 -4.28 -8.68 -7.69
C THR A 59 -4.77 -9.90 -6.93
N TYR A 60 -5.60 -9.67 -5.93
CA TYR A 60 -6.32 -10.73 -5.23
C TYR A 60 -7.73 -10.25 -4.89
N THR A 61 -8.64 -11.22 -4.72
CA THR A 61 -10.02 -10.93 -4.36
C THR A 61 -10.45 -11.85 -3.22
N ASN A 62 -10.98 -11.24 -2.19
CA ASN A 62 -11.61 -11.96 -1.09
C ASN A 62 -13.06 -12.25 -1.44
N VAL A 63 -13.43 -13.51 -1.50
CA VAL A 63 -14.81 -13.95 -1.69
C VAL A 63 -15.49 -13.90 -0.33
N LEU A 64 -16.48 -13.02 -0.21
CA LEU A 64 -17.25 -12.82 1.01
C LEU A 64 -18.62 -13.48 0.90
N GLY A 65 -19.21 -13.82 2.04
CA GLY A 65 -20.57 -14.34 2.14
C GLY A 65 -21.63 -13.28 1.75
N GLU A 66 -22.37 -13.51 0.68
CA GLU A 66 -23.49 -12.67 0.23
C GLU A 66 -24.86 -13.24 0.61
N GLY A 67 -24.96 -14.55 0.75
CA GLY A 67 -26.16 -15.27 1.14
C GLY A 67 -26.05 -15.91 2.52
N ILE A 68 -27.19 -16.19 3.13
CA ILE A 68 -27.29 -16.96 4.38
C ILE A 68 -27.56 -18.42 4.04
N GLY A 69 -26.83 -19.34 4.61
CA GLY A 69 -27.08 -20.77 4.43
C GLY A 69 -25.93 -21.63 4.89
N LYS A 70 -26.16 -22.92 4.98
CA LYS A 70 -25.16 -23.93 5.32
C LYS A 70 -24.40 -24.34 4.06
N ILE A 71 -23.07 -24.46 4.15
CA ILE A 71 -22.22 -24.92 3.05
C ILE A 71 -22.49 -26.43 2.84
N THR A 72 -22.96 -26.77 1.66
CA THR A 72 -23.20 -28.16 1.24
C THR A 72 -22.00 -28.76 0.55
N GLU A 73 -21.28 -27.95 -0.26
CA GLU A 73 -20.17 -28.42 -1.08
C GLU A 73 -19.16 -27.31 -1.25
N ILE A 74 -17.86 -27.67 -1.21
CA ILE A 74 -16.74 -26.82 -1.65
C ILE A 74 -16.12 -27.56 -2.82
N ALA A 75 -16.21 -26.96 -4.02
CA ALA A 75 -15.82 -27.59 -5.28
C ALA A 75 -14.31 -27.46 -5.58
N VAL A 76 -13.59 -26.64 -4.81
CA VAL A 76 -12.17 -26.29 -5.04
C VAL A 76 -11.36 -26.56 -3.78
N LYS A 77 -10.04 -26.71 -3.96
CA LYS A 77 -9.04 -26.85 -2.87
C LYS A 77 -8.04 -25.71 -2.95
N GLU A 78 -7.33 -25.50 -1.84
CA GLU A 78 -6.18 -24.57 -1.85
C GLU A 78 -5.10 -25.05 -2.83
N GLY A 79 -4.67 -24.14 -3.70
CA GLY A 79 -3.75 -24.41 -4.80
C GLY A 79 -4.40 -24.66 -6.15
N ASP A 80 -5.71 -24.82 -6.23
CA ASP A 80 -6.41 -25.05 -7.49
C ASP A 80 -6.45 -23.78 -8.35
N HIS A 81 -6.27 -23.95 -9.66
CA HIS A 81 -6.44 -22.90 -10.65
C HIS A 81 -7.89 -22.78 -11.04
N VAL A 82 -8.46 -21.59 -10.93
CA VAL A 82 -9.87 -21.30 -11.26
C VAL A 82 -9.94 -20.21 -12.33
N LYS A 83 -10.95 -20.34 -13.20
CA LYS A 83 -11.31 -19.31 -14.16
C LYS A 83 -12.51 -18.52 -13.66
N LYS A 84 -12.62 -17.28 -14.11
CA LYS A 84 -13.79 -16.46 -13.82
C LYS A 84 -15.07 -17.18 -14.21
N GLY A 85 -15.99 -17.36 -13.25
CA GLY A 85 -17.25 -18.07 -13.41
C GLY A 85 -17.24 -19.51 -12.93
N ASP A 86 -16.09 -20.11 -12.61
CA ASP A 86 -16.02 -21.46 -12.05
C ASP A 86 -16.68 -21.49 -10.66
N VAL A 87 -17.41 -22.59 -10.38
CA VAL A 87 -18.08 -22.75 -9.09
C VAL A 87 -17.06 -23.05 -8.00
N LEU A 88 -17.10 -22.26 -6.95
CA LEU A 88 -16.20 -22.37 -5.78
C LEU A 88 -16.83 -23.20 -4.66
N LEU A 89 -18.03 -22.79 -4.27
CA LEU A 89 -18.82 -23.48 -3.23
C LEU A 89 -20.32 -23.27 -3.44
N ARG A 90 -21.10 -24.13 -2.82
CA ARG A 90 -22.56 -24.07 -2.83
C ARG A 90 -23.12 -24.08 -1.40
N LEU A 91 -24.11 -23.22 -1.19
CA LEU A 91 -24.94 -23.27 0.01
C LEU A 91 -26.15 -24.17 -0.22
N GLU A 92 -26.82 -24.50 0.85
CA GLU A 92 -28.11 -25.17 0.81
C GLU A 92 -29.15 -24.30 0.09
N SER A 93 -29.69 -24.81 -1.02
CA SER A 93 -30.59 -24.08 -1.91
C SER A 93 -32.02 -24.63 -1.94
N ILE A 94 -32.35 -25.62 -1.10
CA ILE A 94 -33.65 -26.30 -1.12
C ILE A 94 -34.76 -25.28 -0.94
N GLN A 95 -34.73 -24.48 0.14
CA GLN A 95 -35.76 -23.48 0.41
C GLN A 95 -35.81 -22.36 -0.65
N PRO A 96 -34.69 -21.70 -1.03
CA PRO A 96 -34.70 -20.69 -2.10
C PRO A 96 -35.21 -21.21 -3.44
N THR A 97 -34.95 -22.49 -3.80
CA THR A 97 -35.46 -23.10 -5.02
C THR A 97 -36.97 -23.27 -4.94
N ALA A 98 -37.50 -23.79 -3.83
CA ALA A 98 -38.94 -23.95 -3.62
C ALA A 98 -39.67 -22.59 -3.65
N ASP A 99 -39.08 -21.52 -3.09
CA ASP A 99 -39.65 -20.18 -3.11
C ASP A 99 -39.73 -19.61 -4.53
N VAL A 100 -38.70 -19.83 -5.36
CA VAL A 100 -38.67 -19.43 -6.77
C VAL A 100 -39.74 -20.20 -7.56
N ASP A 101 -39.91 -21.51 -7.35
CA ASP A 101 -40.87 -22.33 -8.05
C ASP A 101 -42.31 -21.99 -7.66
N ALA A 102 -42.56 -21.72 -6.37
CA ALA A 102 -43.85 -21.22 -5.89
C ALA A 102 -44.20 -19.86 -6.53
N GLN A 103 -43.23 -18.95 -6.65
CA GLN A 103 -43.45 -17.65 -7.27
C GLN A 103 -43.67 -17.76 -8.79
N ARG A 104 -43.02 -18.70 -9.48
CA ARG A 104 -43.30 -18.99 -10.90
C ARG A 104 -44.74 -19.43 -11.10
N ALA A 105 -45.27 -20.28 -10.20
CA ALA A 105 -46.68 -20.67 -10.23
C ALA A 105 -47.58 -19.44 -9.96
N GLY A 106 -47.18 -18.55 -9.05
CA GLY A 106 -47.86 -17.29 -8.80
C GLY A 106 -47.95 -16.37 -10.03
N ILE A 107 -46.90 -16.31 -10.84
CA ILE A 107 -46.89 -15.57 -12.12
C ILE A 107 -47.85 -16.17 -13.11
N GLN A 108 -47.92 -17.51 -13.20
CA GLN A 108 -48.89 -18.16 -14.09
C GLN A 108 -50.33 -17.82 -13.69
N SER A 109 -50.64 -17.78 -12.41
CA SER A 109 -51.95 -17.36 -11.93
C SER A 109 -52.24 -15.87 -12.23
N ALA A 110 -51.28 -14.98 -12.06
CA ALA A 110 -51.42 -13.57 -12.38
C ALA A 110 -51.63 -13.34 -13.93
N ASP A 111 -50.88 -14.09 -14.75
CA ASP A 111 -51.02 -14.06 -16.22
C ASP A 111 -52.43 -14.54 -16.65
N ALA A 112 -52.95 -15.59 -16.02
CA ALA A 112 -54.33 -16.04 -16.26
C ALA A 112 -55.35 -14.95 -15.90
N GLY A 113 -55.07 -14.20 -14.80
CA GLY A 113 -55.86 -13.04 -14.40
C GLY A 113 -55.84 -11.91 -15.47
N VAL A 114 -54.68 -11.62 -16.06
CA VAL A 114 -54.54 -10.64 -17.14
C VAL A 114 -55.33 -11.09 -18.35
N LYS A 115 -55.23 -12.36 -18.79
CA LYS A 115 -56.00 -12.92 -19.92
C LYS A 115 -57.49 -12.83 -19.70
N SER A 116 -57.97 -13.08 -18.48
CA SER A 116 -59.40 -12.95 -18.15
C SER A 116 -59.86 -11.50 -18.23
N ALA A 117 -59.10 -10.56 -17.71
CA ALA A 117 -59.39 -9.12 -17.80
C ALA A 117 -59.35 -8.61 -19.25
N GLU A 118 -58.41 -9.11 -20.06
CA GLU A 118 -58.31 -8.81 -21.49
C GLU A 118 -59.55 -9.31 -22.25
N ALA A 119 -59.98 -10.54 -22.01
CA ALA A 119 -61.18 -11.09 -22.61
C ALA A 119 -62.45 -10.29 -22.25
N ASN A 120 -62.54 -9.84 -20.96
CA ASN A 120 -63.61 -8.93 -20.53
C ASN A 120 -63.56 -7.57 -21.25
N ASN A 121 -62.37 -7.01 -21.42
CA ASN A 121 -62.17 -5.74 -22.13
C ASN A 121 -62.58 -5.86 -23.60
N ILE A 122 -62.23 -6.94 -24.30
CA ILE A 122 -62.65 -7.24 -25.67
C ILE A 122 -64.19 -7.35 -25.77
N SER A 123 -64.83 -7.99 -24.80
CA SER A 123 -66.27 -8.10 -24.73
C SER A 123 -66.97 -6.72 -24.56
N THR A 124 -66.47 -5.87 -23.67
CA THR A 124 -66.99 -4.52 -23.45
C THR A 124 -66.78 -3.59 -24.66
N GLU A 125 -65.66 -3.74 -25.37
CA GLU A 125 -65.42 -3.03 -26.63
C GLU A 125 -66.37 -3.49 -27.75
N ALA A 126 -66.75 -4.75 -27.80
CA ALA A 126 -67.78 -5.24 -28.71
C ALA A 126 -69.14 -4.67 -28.37
N ASP A 127 -69.50 -4.54 -27.06
CA ASP A 127 -70.78 -3.88 -26.63
C ASP A 127 -70.84 -2.41 -27.08
N ILE A 128 -69.70 -1.65 -26.94
CA ILE A 128 -69.61 -0.26 -27.46
C ILE A 128 -69.91 -0.22 -28.96
N LYS A 129 -69.34 -1.12 -29.75
CA LYS A 129 -69.58 -1.15 -31.20
C LYS A 129 -71.02 -1.43 -31.49
N SER A 130 -71.73 -2.39 -30.78
CA SER A 130 -73.14 -2.65 -30.90
C SER A 130 -73.97 -1.38 -30.55
N ARG A 131 -73.73 -0.74 -29.41
CA ARG A 131 -74.47 0.47 -29.00
C ARG A 131 -74.20 1.65 -29.92
N ALA A 132 -73.06 1.73 -30.54
CA ALA A 132 -72.74 2.79 -31.51
C ALA A 132 -73.60 2.56 -32.82
N ALA A 133 -73.77 1.33 -33.24
CA ALA A 133 -74.69 1.01 -34.40
C ALA A 133 -76.15 1.31 -34.06
N ASP A 134 -76.60 0.94 -32.83
CA ASP A 134 -77.98 1.26 -32.39
C ASP A 134 -78.20 2.77 -32.37
N LEU A 135 -77.20 3.57 -31.89
CA LEU A 135 -77.26 5.05 -31.84
C LEU A 135 -77.33 5.62 -33.28
N GLU A 136 -76.52 5.10 -34.20
CA GLU A 136 -76.53 5.54 -35.61
C GLU A 136 -77.91 5.33 -36.22
N HIS A 137 -78.49 4.15 -36.01
CA HIS A 137 -79.86 3.85 -36.48
C HIS A 137 -80.90 4.79 -35.83
N ALA A 138 -80.87 4.98 -34.53
CA ALA A 138 -81.81 5.88 -33.87
C ALA A 138 -81.66 7.35 -34.35
N LYS A 139 -80.42 7.79 -34.60
CA LYS A 139 -80.10 9.10 -35.14
C LYS A 139 -80.71 9.31 -36.55
N LEU A 140 -80.49 8.39 -37.44
CA LEU A 140 -81.05 8.46 -38.79
C LEU A 140 -82.62 8.54 -38.79
N ASN A 141 -83.26 7.77 -37.87
CA ASN A 141 -84.72 7.85 -37.68
C ASN A 141 -85.16 9.21 -37.09
N TRP A 142 -84.42 9.76 -36.13
CA TRP A 142 -84.73 11.06 -35.53
C TRP A 142 -84.49 12.23 -36.52
N ASP A 143 -83.39 12.19 -37.30
CA ASP A 143 -83.09 13.20 -38.33
C ASP A 143 -84.23 13.23 -39.41
N ARG A 144 -84.70 12.03 -39.85
CA ARG A 144 -85.85 11.89 -40.78
C ARG A 144 -87.11 12.43 -40.10
N GLY A 145 -87.40 12.04 -38.85
CA GLY A 145 -88.57 12.49 -38.09
C GLY A 145 -88.57 14.01 -37.91
N GLN A 146 -87.39 14.64 -37.61
CA GLN A 146 -87.25 16.07 -37.52
C GLN A 146 -87.62 16.79 -38.85
N GLN A 147 -87.17 16.25 -39.99
CA GLN A 147 -87.46 16.80 -41.28
C GLN A 147 -88.98 16.70 -41.62
N LEU A 148 -89.57 15.54 -41.41
CA LEU A 148 -91.01 15.34 -41.65
C LEU A 148 -91.87 16.20 -40.71
N PHE A 149 -91.47 16.43 -39.44
CA PHE A 149 -92.19 17.26 -38.54
C PHE A 149 -92.11 18.76 -38.96
N LYS A 150 -90.97 19.23 -39.45
CA LYS A 150 -90.82 20.55 -40.04
C LYS A 150 -91.71 20.81 -41.24
N GLU A 151 -91.95 19.73 -42.05
CA GLU A 151 -92.83 19.76 -43.22
C GLU A 151 -94.33 19.55 -42.85
N GLY A 152 -94.65 19.33 -41.57
CA GLY A 152 -96.00 19.15 -41.06
C GLY A 152 -96.58 17.79 -41.35
N LEU A 153 -95.75 16.80 -41.72
CA LEU A 153 -96.23 15.44 -42.24
C LEU A 153 -96.39 14.41 -41.11
N ILE A 154 -95.92 14.70 -39.86
CA ILE A 154 -96.07 13.74 -38.71
C ILE A 154 -96.60 14.53 -37.47
N ALA A 155 -97.24 13.77 -36.56
CA ALA A 155 -97.76 14.26 -35.31
C ALA A 155 -96.61 14.60 -34.31
N LYS A 156 -96.82 15.49 -33.42
CA LYS A 156 -95.83 15.86 -32.36
C LYS A 156 -95.45 14.63 -31.49
N GLN A 157 -96.43 13.72 -31.27
CA GLN A 157 -96.18 12.54 -30.49
C GLN A 157 -95.15 11.62 -31.15
N ASP A 158 -95.17 11.43 -32.46
CA ASP A 158 -94.26 10.61 -33.27
C ASP A 158 -92.85 11.26 -33.23
N TYR A 159 -92.75 12.59 -33.34
CA TYR A 159 -91.49 13.30 -33.20
C TYR A 159 -90.90 13.13 -31.81
N ASP A 160 -91.72 13.31 -30.72
CA ASP A 160 -91.22 13.15 -29.34
C ASP A 160 -90.81 11.73 -29.09
N THR A 161 -91.46 10.73 -29.71
CA THR A 161 -91.10 9.30 -29.61
C THR A 161 -89.69 9.03 -30.24
N THR A 162 -89.46 9.57 -31.45
CA THR A 162 -88.17 9.39 -32.13
C THR A 162 -87.02 10.07 -31.42
N LYS A 163 -87.32 11.26 -30.85
CA LYS A 163 -86.34 12.00 -29.99
C LYS A 163 -86.02 11.19 -28.75
N ALA A 164 -87.03 10.67 -28.04
CA ALA A 164 -86.78 9.85 -26.83
C ALA A 164 -86.00 8.58 -27.13
N ALA A 165 -86.22 7.93 -28.29
CA ALA A 165 -85.40 6.81 -28.72
C ALA A 165 -83.93 7.17 -28.98
N TYR A 166 -83.70 8.33 -29.62
CA TYR A 166 -82.32 8.86 -29.80
C TYR A 166 -81.64 9.19 -28.48
N ASP A 167 -82.30 9.94 -27.59
CA ASP A 167 -81.73 10.30 -26.27
C ASP A 167 -81.42 9.04 -25.42
N SER A 168 -82.29 8.00 -25.51
CA SER A 168 -82.05 6.70 -24.87
C SER A 168 -80.83 5.97 -25.45
N ALA A 169 -80.62 5.99 -26.77
CA ALA A 169 -79.48 5.35 -27.44
C ALA A 169 -78.16 6.09 -27.07
N VAL A 170 -78.17 7.44 -26.96
CA VAL A 170 -77.04 8.23 -26.46
C VAL A 170 -76.66 7.78 -25.05
N ALA A 171 -77.65 7.70 -24.14
CA ALA A 171 -77.41 7.26 -22.77
C ALA A 171 -76.89 5.80 -22.69
N ALA A 172 -77.38 4.89 -23.55
CA ALA A 172 -76.93 3.52 -23.64
C ALA A 172 -75.47 3.42 -24.10
N LEU A 173 -75.05 4.22 -25.09
CA LEU A 173 -73.65 4.27 -25.55
C LEU A 173 -72.74 4.82 -24.45
N ALA A 174 -73.13 5.90 -23.80
CA ALA A 174 -72.38 6.49 -22.66
C ALA A 174 -72.15 5.46 -21.52
N SER A 175 -73.21 4.70 -21.21
CA SER A 175 -73.14 3.61 -20.22
C SER A 175 -72.18 2.48 -20.67
N ALA A 176 -72.17 2.07 -21.94
CA ALA A 176 -71.24 1.08 -22.48
C ALA A 176 -69.78 1.59 -22.45
N GLN A 177 -69.56 2.85 -22.80
CA GLN A 177 -68.25 3.48 -22.70
C GLN A 177 -67.72 3.53 -21.26
N ALA A 178 -68.58 3.85 -20.29
CA ALA A 178 -68.18 3.82 -18.88
C ALA A 178 -67.83 2.40 -18.38
N ARG A 179 -68.53 1.36 -18.84
CA ARG A 179 -68.18 -0.04 -18.55
C ARG A 179 -66.85 -0.45 -19.17
N ALA A 180 -66.58 -0.03 -20.42
CA ALA A 180 -65.33 -0.31 -21.08
C ALA A 180 -64.14 0.39 -20.36
N GLU A 181 -64.34 1.62 -19.89
CA GLU A 181 -63.31 2.31 -19.09
C GLU A 181 -63.03 1.59 -17.76
N GLN A 182 -64.10 1.07 -17.12
CA GLN A 182 -63.94 0.20 -15.96
C GLN A 182 -63.19 -1.10 -16.30
N GLY A 183 -63.47 -1.72 -17.46
CA GLY A 183 -62.77 -2.89 -17.95
C GLY A 183 -61.31 -2.64 -18.22
N ARG A 184 -60.95 -1.48 -18.80
CA ARG A 184 -59.56 -1.06 -19.00
C ARG A 184 -58.84 -0.81 -17.66
N ALA A 185 -59.50 -0.23 -16.69
CA ALA A 185 -58.97 -0.05 -15.36
C ALA A 185 -58.66 -1.42 -14.66
N GLN A 186 -59.57 -2.40 -14.84
CA GLN A 186 -59.37 -3.77 -14.34
C GLN A 186 -58.18 -4.44 -15.03
N LEU A 187 -58.03 -4.29 -16.35
CA LEU A 187 -56.89 -4.80 -17.11
C LEU A 187 -55.58 -4.15 -16.61
N GLY A 188 -55.57 -2.83 -16.38
CA GLY A 188 -54.43 -2.11 -15.80
C GLY A 188 -54.06 -2.63 -14.43
N GLN A 189 -55.06 -2.94 -13.59
CA GLN A 189 -54.83 -3.52 -12.25
C GLN A 189 -54.22 -4.94 -12.34
N ALA A 190 -54.74 -5.78 -13.26
CA ALA A 190 -54.22 -7.14 -13.47
C ALA A 190 -52.76 -7.10 -13.98
N ASN A 191 -52.44 -6.21 -14.94
CA ASN A 191 -51.08 -6.00 -15.42
C ASN A 191 -50.13 -5.53 -14.31
N SER A 192 -50.59 -4.66 -13.42
CA SER A 192 -49.81 -4.21 -12.25
C SER A 192 -49.52 -5.37 -11.29
N ALA A 193 -50.50 -6.24 -11.04
CA ALA A 193 -50.32 -7.45 -10.23
C ALA A 193 -49.32 -8.43 -10.84
N LEU A 194 -49.35 -8.60 -12.16
CA LEU A 194 -48.39 -9.43 -12.91
C LEU A 194 -46.97 -8.84 -12.79
N SER A 195 -46.83 -7.53 -12.98
CA SER A 195 -45.53 -6.81 -12.79
C SER A 195 -44.96 -6.98 -11.37
N GLN A 196 -45.80 -6.86 -10.36
CA GLN A 196 -45.42 -7.09 -8.96
C GLN A 196 -44.93 -8.53 -8.74
N SER A 197 -45.62 -9.53 -9.35
CA SER A 197 -45.22 -10.93 -9.28
C SER A 197 -43.87 -11.20 -9.95
N HIS A 198 -43.58 -10.52 -11.08
CA HIS A 198 -42.26 -10.58 -11.73
C HIS A 198 -41.17 -9.94 -10.86
N ALA A 199 -41.43 -8.78 -10.25
CA ALA A 199 -40.48 -8.16 -9.36
C ALA A 199 -40.13 -9.05 -8.15
N MET A 200 -41.14 -9.76 -7.62
CA MET A 200 -40.95 -10.72 -6.54
C MET A 200 -40.11 -11.93 -6.99
N LEU A 201 -40.37 -12.46 -8.21
CA LEU A 201 -39.53 -13.53 -8.78
C LEU A 201 -38.07 -13.11 -8.91
N ASN A 202 -37.81 -11.90 -9.41
CA ASN A 202 -36.47 -11.40 -9.57
C ASN A 202 -35.75 -11.33 -8.20
N ARG A 203 -36.43 -10.88 -7.15
CA ARG A 203 -35.90 -10.85 -5.79
C ARG A 203 -35.54 -12.26 -5.29
N LEU A 204 -36.45 -13.22 -5.43
CA LEU A 204 -36.22 -14.61 -5.00
C LEU A 204 -35.14 -15.31 -5.83
N SER A 205 -35.09 -15.03 -7.12
CA SER A 205 -34.03 -15.53 -8.03
C SER A 205 -32.64 -14.97 -7.64
N ASP A 206 -32.56 -13.71 -7.17
CA ASP A 206 -31.32 -13.13 -6.68
C ASP A 206 -30.85 -13.83 -5.37
N VAL A 207 -31.78 -14.12 -4.47
CA VAL A 207 -31.49 -14.93 -3.25
C VAL A 207 -30.97 -16.31 -3.63
N LEU A 208 -31.62 -16.99 -4.58
CA LEU A 208 -31.18 -18.31 -5.04
C LEU A 208 -29.79 -18.22 -5.73
N ARG A 209 -29.54 -17.21 -6.53
CA ARG A 209 -28.23 -17.00 -7.17
C ARG A 209 -27.12 -16.86 -6.12
N LYS A 210 -27.39 -16.18 -5.02
CA LYS A 210 -26.43 -16.00 -3.90
C LYS A 210 -26.13 -17.28 -3.11
N THR A 211 -26.78 -18.39 -3.41
CA THR A 211 -26.43 -19.70 -2.84
C THR A 211 -25.29 -20.40 -3.58
N THR A 212 -24.90 -19.93 -4.78
CA THR A 212 -23.80 -20.48 -5.56
C THR A 212 -22.73 -19.41 -5.73
N TYR A 213 -21.54 -19.66 -5.22
CA TYR A 213 -20.41 -18.75 -5.31
C TYR A 213 -19.53 -19.14 -6.48
N THR A 214 -19.20 -18.16 -7.30
CA THR A 214 -18.33 -18.34 -8.46
C THR A 214 -17.11 -17.45 -8.38
N ALA A 215 -16.03 -17.85 -9.05
CA ALA A 215 -14.77 -17.08 -9.09
C ALA A 215 -14.99 -15.73 -9.80
N PRO A 216 -14.67 -14.60 -9.14
CA PRO A 216 -14.80 -13.27 -9.76
C PRO A 216 -13.68 -12.95 -10.74
N ILE A 217 -12.50 -13.56 -10.57
CA ILE A 217 -11.28 -13.39 -11.39
C ILE A 217 -10.67 -14.74 -11.75
N ASN A 218 -9.82 -14.77 -12.77
CA ASN A 218 -8.94 -15.92 -13.02
C ASN A 218 -7.80 -15.90 -11.99
N GLY A 219 -7.40 -17.04 -11.46
CA GLY A 219 -6.32 -17.10 -10.50
C GLY A 219 -6.20 -18.45 -9.80
N VAL A 220 -5.50 -18.44 -8.68
CA VAL A 220 -5.30 -19.61 -7.82
C VAL A 220 -6.01 -19.37 -6.49
N VAL A 221 -6.68 -20.39 -5.97
CA VAL A 221 -7.27 -20.36 -4.63
C VAL A 221 -6.13 -20.43 -3.61
N THR A 222 -5.85 -19.33 -2.94
CA THR A 222 -4.71 -19.23 -2.01
C THR A 222 -5.07 -19.54 -0.57
N TYR A 223 -6.33 -19.35 -0.20
CA TYR A 223 -6.79 -19.62 1.16
C TYR A 223 -8.28 -19.92 1.19
N ILE A 224 -8.70 -20.91 1.99
CA ILE A 224 -10.09 -21.28 2.24
C ILE A 224 -10.34 -21.20 3.75
N ALA A 225 -11.19 -20.26 4.16
CA ALA A 225 -11.48 -19.98 5.57
C ALA A 225 -12.59 -20.86 6.15
N VAL A 226 -13.39 -21.51 5.31
CA VAL A 226 -14.63 -22.20 5.70
C VAL A 226 -14.60 -23.69 5.40
N ARG A 227 -15.49 -24.46 6.06
CA ARG A 227 -15.60 -25.90 5.87
C ARG A 227 -17.03 -26.30 5.51
N VAL A 228 -17.16 -27.45 4.84
CA VAL A 228 -18.47 -28.06 4.56
C VAL A 228 -19.24 -28.27 5.86
N GLY A 229 -20.49 -27.85 5.90
CA GLY A 229 -21.35 -27.93 7.06
C GLY A 229 -21.39 -26.65 7.92
N GLU A 230 -20.56 -25.66 7.65
CA GLU A 230 -20.53 -24.38 8.33
C GLU A 230 -21.59 -23.41 7.76
N ASN A 231 -22.05 -22.49 8.60
CA ASN A 231 -23.02 -21.48 8.20
C ASN A 231 -22.34 -20.21 7.70
N VAL A 232 -22.77 -19.73 6.55
CA VAL A 232 -22.36 -18.44 5.99
C VAL A 232 -23.31 -17.36 6.49
N VAL A 233 -22.72 -16.23 6.93
CA VAL A 233 -23.46 -15.05 7.42
C VAL A 233 -22.93 -13.81 6.69
N PRO A 234 -23.74 -13.09 5.92
CA PRO A 234 -23.31 -11.91 5.20
C PRO A 234 -23.14 -10.68 6.11
N GLY A 235 -22.21 -9.81 5.74
CA GLY A 235 -22.21 -8.41 6.17
C GLY A 235 -21.53 -8.08 7.49
N ILE A 236 -20.91 -9.01 8.21
CA ILE A 236 -20.14 -8.70 9.42
C ILE A 236 -18.65 -8.89 9.10
N GLN A 237 -17.92 -7.80 8.89
CA GLN A 237 -16.46 -7.85 8.72
C GLN A 237 -15.85 -8.53 9.97
N ASN A 238 -14.95 -9.49 9.72
CA ASN A 238 -14.27 -10.29 10.75
C ASN A 238 -15.14 -11.26 11.57
N ALA A 239 -16.41 -11.50 11.18
CA ALA A 239 -17.16 -12.60 11.77
C ALA A 239 -16.82 -13.93 11.09
N THR A 240 -16.73 -14.98 11.89
CA THR A 240 -16.58 -16.35 11.38
C THR A 240 -17.72 -16.66 10.41
N GLY A 241 -17.39 -17.12 9.19
CA GLY A 241 -18.39 -17.42 8.15
C GLY A 241 -18.76 -16.26 7.21
N SER A 242 -18.23 -15.05 7.41
CA SER A 242 -18.43 -13.97 6.43
C SER A 242 -17.30 -13.93 5.36
N TYR A 243 -16.12 -14.41 5.69
CA TYR A 243 -14.99 -14.57 4.80
C TYR A 243 -14.89 -16.04 4.35
N LEU A 244 -14.98 -16.29 3.05
CA LEU A 244 -15.05 -17.64 2.51
C LEU A 244 -13.70 -18.13 2.00
N MET A 245 -13.11 -17.40 1.07
CA MET A 245 -11.81 -17.75 0.47
C MET A 245 -11.15 -16.56 -0.21
N THR A 246 -9.87 -16.69 -0.52
CA THR A 246 -9.10 -15.74 -1.34
C THR A 246 -8.71 -16.38 -2.66
N ILE A 247 -8.91 -15.65 -3.74
CA ILE A 247 -8.40 -15.98 -5.08
C ILE A 247 -7.37 -14.92 -5.47
N SER A 248 -6.19 -15.37 -5.89
CA SER A 248 -5.06 -14.51 -6.21
C SER A 248 -4.59 -14.75 -7.64
N ASP A 249 -4.36 -13.66 -8.36
CA ASP A 249 -3.73 -13.73 -9.68
C ASP A 249 -2.20 -13.73 -9.49
N MET A 250 -1.59 -14.89 -9.75
CA MET A 250 -0.15 -15.10 -9.59
C MET A 250 0.65 -14.76 -10.85
N SER A 251 0.04 -14.19 -11.89
CA SER A 251 0.73 -13.75 -13.11
C SER A 251 1.71 -12.60 -12.82
N VAL A 252 1.36 -11.73 -11.90
CA VAL A 252 2.21 -10.64 -11.42
C VAL A 252 2.38 -10.73 -9.91
N VAL A 253 3.61 -10.98 -9.50
CA VAL A 253 3.96 -11.11 -8.08
C VAL A 253 4.74 -9.88 -7.64
N THR A 254 4.43 -9.37 -6.46
CA THR A 254 5.08 -8.23 -5.84
C THR A 254 5.70 -8.62 -4.50
N SER A 255 6.72 -7.90 -4.08
CA SER A 255 7.24 -7.93 -2.72
C SER A 255 6.84 -6.61 -2.05
N GLU A 256 5.98 -6.70 -1.03
CA GLU A 256 5.62 -5.55 -0.18
C GLU A 256 6.62 -5.49 0.98
N VAL A 257 7.50 -4.49 0.96
CA VAL A 257 8.53 -4.31 1.99
C VAL A 257 8.29 -3.06 2.81
N MET A 258 8.73 -3.11 4.07
CA MET A 258 8.63 -2.00 5.01
C MET A 258 9.99 -1.30 5.11
N VAL A 259 10.02 -0.04 4.68
CA VAL A 259 11.23 0.81 4.67
C VAL A 259 11.12 1.81 5.82
N ASP A 260 12.21 1.98 6.55
CA ASP A 260 12.31 2.92 7.67
C ASP A 260 12.12 4.39 7.23
N GLU A 261 11.59 5.24 8.12
CA GLU A 261 11.36 6.68 7.90
C GLU A 261 12.63 7.42 7.46
N THR A 262 13.79 6.98 7.90
CA THR A 262 15.07 7.62 7.55
C THR A 262 15.51 7.32 6.13
N ASP A 263 15.17 6.16 5.60
CA ASP A 263 15.62 5.66 4.30
C ASP A 263 14.62 5.93 3.18
N ILE A 264 13.32 6.05 3.50
CA ILE A 264 12.25 6.24 2.50
C ILE A 264 12.42 7.49 1.65
N VAL A 265 13.03 8.54 2.21
CA VAL A 265 13.29 9.80 1.51
C VAL A 265 14.17 9.60 0.27
N SER A 266 15.01 8.57 0.29
CA SER A 266 15.94 8.22 -0.78
C SER A 266 15.30 7.32 -1.85
N VAL A 267 14.16 6.66 -1.56
CA VAL A 267 13.51 5.69 -2.44
C VAL A 267 12.56 6.38 -3.41
N LYS A 268 12.68 6.08 -4.71
CA LYS A 268 11.86 6.65 -5.78
C LYS A 268 11.18 5.57 -6.63
N LEU A 269 10.09 5.95 -7.27
CA LEU A 269 9.42 5.11 -8.24
C LEU A 269 10.32 4.77 -9.43
N GLY A 270 10.28 3.51 -9.87
CA GLY A 270 11.02 3.03 -11.03
C GLY A 270 12.45 2.57 -10.75
N GLU A 271 12.94 2.68 -9.51
CA GLU A 271 14.25 2.19 -9.12
C GLU A 271 14.35 0.67 -9.23
N ASP A 272 15.55 0.20 -9.60
CA ASP A 272 15.83 -1.22 -9.68
C ASP A 272 16.03 -1.79 -8.27
N ALA A 273 15.44 -2.95 -8.05
CA ALA A 273 15.55 -3.67 -6.80
C ALA A 273 15.93 -5.14 -7.04
N GLU A 274 16.70 -5.69 -6.11
CA GLU A 274 17.01 -7.11 -6.04
C GLU A 274 16.28 -7.71 -4.86
N VAL A 275 15.38 -8.67 -5.13
CA VAL A 275 14.55 -9.31 -4.11
C VAL A 275 15.03 -10.71 -3.86
N THR A 276 15.29 -11.04 -2.61
CA THR A 276 15.56 -12.41 -2.12
C THR A 276 14.34 -12.91 -1.37
N ILE A 277 14.00 -14.17 -1.58
CA ILE A 277 12.90 -14.85 -0.89
C ILE A 277 13.52 -15.90 0.03
N ASP A 278 13.18 -15.86 1.31
CA ASP A 278 13.82 -16.72 2.32
C ASP A 278 13.59 -18.21 2.05
N ALA A 279 12.46 -18.56 1.44
CA ALA A 279 12.15 -19.92 1.03
C ALA A 279 12.99 -20.42 -0.16
N LEU A 280 13.70 -19.54 -0.88
CA LEU A 280 14.51 -19.87 -2.06
C LEU A 280 15.95 -19.35 -1.90
N PRO A 281 16.75 -19.93 -0.98
CA PRO A 281 18.08 -19.45 -0.70
C PRO A 281 18.99 -19.50 -1.94
N GLY A 282 19.76 -18.43 -2.14
CA GLY A 282 20.71 -18.32 -3.26
C GLY A 282 20.08 -17.90 -4.60
N LYS A 283 18.78 -17.62 -4.66
CA LYS A 283 18.13 -17.04 -5.84
C LYS A 283 17.80 -15.57 -5.61
N TYR A 284 18.14 -14.76 -6.60
CA TYR A 284 17.86 -13.32 -6.64
C TYR A 284 16.90 -13.03 -7.77
N PHE A 285 15.86 -12.26 -7.47
CA PHE A 285 14.86 -11.85 -8.44
C PHE A 285 14.98 -10.36 -8.67
N LYS A 286 15.12 -9.98 -9.94
CA LYS A 286 15.10 -8.56 -10.30
C LYS A 286 13.68 -8.04 -10.22
N GLY A 287 13.54 -6.84 -9.70
CA GLY A 287 12.28 -6.14 -9.60
C GLY A 287 12.44 -4.65 -9.81
N LYS A 288 11.32 -3.96 -9.88
CA LYS A 288 11.27 -2.50 -9.92
C LYS A 288 10.31 -1.98 -8.88
N VAL A 289 10.66 -0.85 -8.26
CA VAL A 289 9.77 -0.14 -7.35
C VAL A 289 8.60 0.43 -8.15
N THR A 290 7.40 -0.08 -7.90
CA THR A 290 6.17 0.33 -8.60
C THR A 290 5.28 1.24 -7.74
N GLU A 291 5.39 1.15 -6.42
CA GLU A 291 4.62 1.98 -5.50
C GLU A 291 5.47 2.34 -4.27
N VAL A 292 5.39 3.60 -3.84
CA VAL A 292 5.97 4.08 -2.60
C VAL A 292 4.83 4.66 -1.76
N GLY A 293 4.54 4.04 -0.63
CA GLY A 293 3.48 4.46 0.29
C GLY A 293 3.77 5.83 0.88
N THR A 294 2.75 6.66 0.95
CA THR A 294 2.83 8.01 1.54
C THR A 294 2.40 8.02 3.01
N GLN A 295 1.79 6.95 3.49
CA GLN A 295 1.33 6.82 4.86
C GLN A 295 2.29 5.94 5.67
N ALA A 296 2.72 6.47 6.82
CA ALA A 296 3.51 5.71 7.76
C ALA A 296 2.65 4.65 8.45
N VAL A 297 3.20 3.45 8.59
CA VAL A 297 2.64 2.34 9.36
C VAL A 297 3.47 2.19 10.62
N LEU A 298 2.81 2.18 11.77
CA LEU A 298 3.48 1.95 13.05
C LEU A 298 3.95 0.49 13.11
N ARG A 299 5.22 0.29 13.44
CA ARG A 299 5.77 -1.03 13.71
C ARG A 299 5.21 -1.54 15.04
N SER A 300 4.00 -2.10 15.04
CA SER A 300 3.46 -2.74 16.23
C SER A 300 4.24 -4.02 16.50
N SER A 301 5.02 -4.04 17.56
CA SER A 301 5.49 -5.27 18.17
C SER A 301 4.23 -6.05 18.64
N GLY A 302 3.96 -7.18 17.99
CA GLY A 302 2.73 -7.97 18.10
C GLY A 302 2.42 -8.60 19.47
N LEU A 303 2.28 -7.76 20.48
CA LEU A 303 1.68 -8.09 21.77
C LEU A 303 0.77 -6.91 22.11
N ALA A 304 -0.53 -7.17 22.10
CA ALA A 304 -1.52 -6.27 22.62
C ALA A 304 -1.14 -5.87 24.06
N SER A 305 -0.43 -4.78 24.23
CA SER A 305 -0.20 -4.15 25.52
C SER A 305 -1.17 -2.99 25.64
N THR A 306 -2.19 -3.22 26.45
CA THR A 306 -2.88 -2.20 27.18
C THR A 306 -1.89 -1.14 27.66
N GLN A 307 -2.11 0.10 27.16
CA GLN A 307 -1.75 1.35 27.81
C GLN A 307 -0.33 1.44 28.40
N SER A 308 0.63 1.98 27.65
CA SER A 308 1.74 2.69 28.26
C SER A 308 1.86 4.09 27.66
N THR A 309 1.30 5.04 28.39
CA THR A 309 1.58 6.45 28.37
C THR A 309 3.02 6.68 28.84
N THR A 310 3.99 6.46 28.01
CA THR A 310 5.35 7.01 28.23
C THR A 310 5.98 7.10 26.84
N GLY A 311 6.39 8.30 26.46
CA GLY A 311 6.83 8.73 25.13
C GLY A 311 7.99 7.92 24.51
N ASN A 312 7.71 6.70 24.15
CA ASN A 312 8.58 5.96 23.24
C ASN A 312 8.23 6.37 21.83
N GLN A 313 9.17 6.93 21.13
CA GLN A 313 9.11 7.21 19.71
C GLN A 313 8.96 5.86 18.99
N GLU A 314 7.70 5.51 18.63
CA GLU A 314 7.42 4.31 17.86
C GLU A 314 8.07 4.43 16.50
N ALA A 315 8.83 3.41 16.09
CA ALA A 315 9.44 3.35 14.77
C ALA A 315 8.34 3.33 13.72
N LYS A 316 8.49 4.18 12.71
CA LYS A 316 7.55 4.32 11.59
C LYS A 316 8.17 3.75 10.35
N ASP A 317 7.43 2.87 9.70
CA ASP A 317 7.82 2.27 8.44
C ASP A 317 6.88 2.74 7.32
N PHE A 318 7.39 2.75 6.11
CA PHE A 318 6.62 3.05 4.90
C PHE A 318 6.57 1.82 4.01
N LYS A 319 5.39 1.54 3.49
CA LYS A 319 5.18 0.42 2.57
C LYS A 319 5.76 0.78 1.20
N VAL A 320 6.63 -0.08 0.67
CA VAL A 320 7.15 -0.01 -0.68
C VAL A 320 6.82 -1.30 -1.41
N VAL A 321 6.29 -1.19 -2.62
CA VAL A 321 5.94 -2.34 -3.46
C VAL A 321 6.95 -2.46 -4.58
N VAL A 322 7.59 -3.63 -4.64
CA VAL A 322 8.53 -4.01 -5.69
C VAL A 322 7.90 -5.10 -6.55
N THR A 323 7.65 -4.82 -7.82
CA THR A 323 7.14 -5.81 -8.76
C THR A 323 8.27 -6.67 -9.29
N LEU A 324 8.14 -7.99 -9.12
CA LEU A 324 9.13 -8.97 -9.58
C LEU A 324 9.06 -9.15 -11.10
N GLN A 325 10.22 -9.24 -11.73
CA GLN A 325 10.35 -9.63 -13.14
C GLN A 325 10.57 -11.13 -13.23
N ASN A 326 9.73 -11.82 -14.02
CA ASN A 326 9.79 -13.27 -14.21
C ASN A 326 9.78 -14.05 -12.87
N PRO A 327 8.72 -13.94 -12.06
CA PRO A 327 8.59 -14.73 -10.85
C PRO A 327 8.59 -16.23 -11.22
N PRO A 328 9.21 -17.11 -10.41
CA PRO A 328 9.14 -18.54 -10.66
C PRO A 328 7.73 -19.07 -10.41
N ASP A 329 7.33 -20.08 -11.19
CA ASP A 329 6.06 -20.77 -10.98
C ASP A 329 6.01 -21.41 -9.58
N GLY A 330 4.85 -21.33 -8.94
CA GLY A 330 4.61 -21.97 -7.64
C GLY A 330 5.04 -21.15 -6.41
N LEU A 331 5.33 -19.85 -6.57
CA LEU A 331 5.45 -18.95 -5.41
C LEU A 331 4.13 -18.90 -4.63
N ARG A 332 4.26 -18.98 -3.31
CA ARG A 332 3.11 -18.86 -2.41
C ARG A 332 3.07 -17.45 -1.82
N PRO A 333 1.89 -16.80 -1.78
CA PRO A 333 1.73 -15.55 -1.03
C PRO A 333 2.07 -15.72 0.46
N GLY A 334 2.58 -14.66 1.08
CA GLY A 334 2.97 -14.67 2.50
C GLY A 334 4.38 -15.19 2.78
N LEU A 335 5.18 -15.54 1.75
CA LEU A 335 6.59 -15.85 1.95
C LEU A 335 7.36 -14.58 2.32
N SER A 336 8.27 -14.70 3.31
CA SER A 336 9.17 -13.61 3.69
C SER A 336 10.13 -13.30 2.56
N SER A 337 10.34 -12.01 2.34
CA SER A 337 11.24 -11.49 1.32
C SER A 337 12.06 -10.32 1.82
N THR A 338 13.24 -10.13 1.26
CA THR A 338 14.10 -8.98 1.52
C THR A 338 14.43 -8.32 0.20
N ALA A 339 14.09 -7.03 0.07
CA ALA A 339 14.42 -6.24 -1.10
C ALA A 339 15.63 -5.33 -0.83
N LYS A 340 16.56 -5.30 -1.76
CA LYS A 340 17.68 -4.35 -1.83
C LYS A 340 17.38 -3.37 -2.95
N ILE A 341 16.97 -2.17 -2.59
CA ILE A 341 16.57 -1.11 -3.53
C ILE A 341 17.77 -0.22 -3.80
N THR A 342 18.15 -0.05 -5.07
CA THR A 342 19.26 0.81 -5.49
C THR A 342 18.75 2.24 -5.62
N THR A 343 19.05 3.09 -4.62
CA THR A 343 18.57 4.47 -4.56
C THR A 343 19.45 5.47 -5.29
N ALA A 344 20.73 5.19 -5.41
CA ALA A 344 21.65 6.02 -6.18
C ALA A 344 22.85 5.20 -6.67
N GLN A 345 23.29 5.48 -7.90
CA GLN A 345 24.51 4.94 -8.46
C GLN A 345 25.34 6.06 -9.05
N LYS A 346 26.59 6.20 -8.61
CA LYS A 346 27.55 7.15 -9.15
C LYS A 346 28.81 6.43 -9.57
N LYS A 347 29.30 6.75 -10.76
CA LYS A 347 30.51 6.14 -11.31
C LYS A 347 31.73 7.05 -11.09
N ASN A 348 32.86 6.41 -10.80
CA ASN A 348 34.16 7.06 -10.70
C ASN A 348 34.21 8.24 -9.70
N VAL A 349 33.62 8.04 -8.50
CA VAL A 349 33.60 9.03 -7.41
C VAL A 349 34.71 8.74 -6.41
N MET A 350 35.23 9.79 -5.74
CA MET A 350 36.19 9.61 -4.66
C MET A 350 35.47 8.97 -3.46
N THR A 351 36.00 7.85 -2.99
CA THR A 351 35.44 7.10 -1.88
C THR A 351 36.44 6.87 -0.78
N ILE A 352 35.91 6.76 0.41
CA ILE A 352 36.64 6.42 1.62
C ILE A 352 35.85 5.41 2.44
N PRO A 353 36.49 4.51 3.19
CA PRO A 353 35.79 3.65 4.13
C PRO A 353 35.01 4.47 5.17
N ILE A 354 33.76 4.09 5.45
CA ILE A 354 32.87 4.78 6.42
C ILE A 354 33.56 4.91 7.78
N GLN A 355 34.39 3.92 8.14
CA GLN A 355 35.12 3.88 9.39
C GLN A 355 36.14 5.02 9.55
N ALA A 356 36.57 5.67 8.45
CA ALA A 356 37.54 6.77 8.49
C ALA A 356 36.89 8.12 8.85
N LEU A 357 35.57 8.22 8.83
CA LEU A 357 34.85 9.44 9.16
C LEU A 357 34.87 9.72 10.66
N ALA A 358 35.30 10.90 11.05
CA ALA A 358 35.36 11.34 12.44
C ALA A 358 34.60 12.66 12.62
N MET A 359 33.93 12.79 13.75
CA MET A 359 33.29 14.06 14.15
C MET A 359 34.13 14.74 15.22
N ARG A 360 34.35 16.07 15.10
CA ARG A 360 35.07 16.87 16.04
C ARG A 360 34.33 18.16 16.34
N GLN A 361 34.45 18.63 17.59
CA GLN A 361 33.95 19.94 17.96
C GLN A 361 34.91 21.02 17.45
N GLN A 362 34.37 22.09 16.93
CA GLN A 362 35.18 23.21 16.42
C GLN A 362 36.17 23.73 17.44
N LYS A 363 35.81 23.70 18.72
CA LYS A 363 36.68 24.13 19.85
C LYS A 363 37.95 23.28 19.94
N ASP A 364 37.88 21.98 19.73
CA ASP A 364 39.04 21.07 19.78
C ASP A 364 40.02 21.35 18.62
N LEU A 365 39.47 21.75 17.47
CA LEU A 365 40.26 22.11 16.29
C LEU A 365 40.96 23.45 16.46
N ASP A 366 40.30 24.44 17.07
CA ASP A 366 40.86 25.76 17.35
C ASP A 366 41.98 25.69 18.40
N GLU A 367 41.83 24.83 19.41
CA GLU A 367 42.86 24.58 20.41
C GLU A 367 44.10 23.89 19.81
N ALA A 368 43.88 22.93 18.92
CA ALA A 368 44.96 22.24 18.20
C ALA A 368 45.70 23.21 17.23
N ALA A 369 44.98 24.07 16.55
CA ALA A 369 45.54 25.07 15.64
C ALA A 369 46.41 26.11 16.41
N LYS A 370 45.97 26.53 17.59
CA LYS A 370 46.76 27.43 18.49
C LYS A 370 48.04 26.77 19.00
N GLN A 371 48.00 25.45 19.29
CA GLN A 371 49.19 24.70 19.72
C GLN A 371 50.18 24.45 18.58
N ALA A 372 49.68 24.35 17.31
CA ALA A 372 50.53 24.14 16.14
C ALA A 372 51.14 25.42 15.56
N GLY A 373 50.89 26.59 16.14
CA GLY A 373 51.47 27.88 15.70
C GLY A 373 50.99 28.36 14.31
N ARG A 374 49.91 27.80 13.80
CA ARG A 374 49.26 28.22 12.53
C ARG A 374 48.23 29.30 12.84
N LYS A 375 48.36 30.47 12.19
CA LYS A 375 47.33 31.50 12.20
C LYS A 375 46.02 30.89 11.61
N VAL A 376 44.97 30.92 12.40
CA VAL A 376 43.62 30.60 11.94
C VAL A 376 43.28 31.64 10.87
N THR A 377 43.29 31.20 9.61
CA THR A 377 42.73 32.02 8.51
C THR A 377 41.24 31.83 8.54
N ASP A 378 40.49 32.86 8.83
CA ASP A 378 39.04 32.96 8.69
C ASP A 378 38.66 32.64 7.25
N SER A 379 38.23 31.43 6.99
CA SER A 379 37.76 31.00 5.68
C SER A 379 36.72 29.89 5.81
N VAL A 380 35.59 30.15 6.44
CA VAL A 380 34.32 29.48 6.13
C VAL A 380 33.19 30.42 6.49
N THR A 381 33.07 31.49 5.68
CA THR A 381 31.81 32.19 5.53
C THR A 381 31.37 31.92 4.10
N LEU A 382 30.68 30.80 3.86
CA LEU A 382 30.03 30.60 2.56
C LEU A 382 28.70 29.91 2.76
N ALA A 383 27.69 30.69 2.35
CA ALA A 383 26.41 30.29 1.83
C ALA A 383 25.34 29.77 2.82
N ALA A 384 24.72 30.72 3.50
CA ALA A 384 23.30 30.65 3.70
C ALA A 384 22.65 31.92 3.13
N ALA A 385 22.50 31.95 1.81
CA ALA A 385 21.60 32.87 1.13
C ALA A 385 20.28 32.13 0.89
N ARG A 386 19.31 32.38 1.78
CA ARG A 386 17.90 32.15 1.52
C ARG A 386 17.19 33.50 1.57
N PRO A 387 16.41 33.88 0.57
CA PRO A 387 15.54 35.04 0.67
C PRO A 387 14.36 34.69 1.57
N ALA A 388 14.08 35.56 2.53
CA ALA A 388 12.89 35.57 3.34
C ALA A 388 11.68 36.02 2.53
N PRO A 389 10.48 35.63 2.92
CA PRO A 389 9.39 36.58 2.96
C PRO A 389 8.93 36.83 4.41
N ASP A 390 8.63 38.10 4.65
CA ASP A 390 8.01 38.65 5.83
C ASP A 390 6.73 37.93 6.26
N SER A 391 6.57 37.72 7.53
CA SER A 391 5.35 38.04 8.26
C SER A 391 5.52 37.82 9.76
N ALA A 392 5.17 38.84 10.48
CA ALA A 392 5.14 38.96 11.92
C ALA A 392 4.18 37.98 12.62
N SER A 393 4.50 37.44 13.78
CA SER A 393 3.96 37.83 15.09
C SER A 393 4.24 36.79 16.18
N ALA A 394 4.55 37.33 17.34
CA ALA A 394 4.26 36.88 18.71
C ALA A 394 4.96 35.65 19.26
N GLY A 395 5.91 35.95 20.09
CA GLY A 395 6.44 35.44 21.30
C GLY A 395 5.83 34.21 21.98
N VAL A 396 6.70 33.23 22.21
CA VAL A 396 6.77 32.49 23.47
C VAL A 396 8.24 32.19 23.75
N SER A 397 8.70 32.80 24.82
CA SER A 397 10.00 32.53 25.43
C SER A 397 10.01 31.12 26.01
N SER A 398 10.91 30.27 25.52
CA SER A 398 11.42 29.15 26.31
C SER A 398 12.93 29.07 26.15
N SER A 399 13.53 29.52 27.20
CA SER A 399 14.96 29.45 27.51
C SER A 399 15.43 28.00 27.59
N SER A 400 16.34 27.63 26.70
CA SER A 400 17.48 26.75 27.02
C SER A 400 18.52 26.86 25.91
N SER A 401 19.33 27.91 25.99
CA SER A 401 20.56 28.05 25.22
C SER A 401 21.64 27.12 25.82
N ALA A 402 21.59 25.84 25.46
CA ALA A 402 22.78 25.02 25.40
C ALA A 402 23.52 25.43 24.13
N THR A 403 24.63 26.14 24.29
CA THR A 403 25.60 26.48 23.24
C THR A 403 26.16 25.16 22.70
N LYS A 404 25.45 24.54 21.70
CA LYS A 404 25.99 23.40 20.98
C LYS A 404 27.13 23.94 20.13
N ASN A 405 28.38 23.65 20.54
CA ASN A 405 29.52 23.81 19.66
C ASN A 405 29.25 23.00 18.38
N PRO A 406 29.34 23.61 17.20
CA PRO A 406 29.07 22.89 15.96
C PRO A 406 30.05 21.73 15.82
N GLU A 407 29.53 20.53 15.61
CA GLU A 407 30.32 19.35 15.28
C GLU A 407 30.63 19.38 13.78
N ILE A 408 31.90 19.26 13.45
CA ILE A 408 32.39 19.23 12.06
C ILE A 408 32.77 17.82 11.71
N GLN A 409 32.24 17.35 10.59
CA GLN A 409 32.63 16.09 9.98
C GLN A 409 33.96 16.26 9.25
N GLY A 410 34.86 15.30 9.42
CA GLY A 410 36.16 15.34 8.78
C GLY A 410 36.88 14.01 8.87
N ILE A 411 38.06 13.99 8.30
CA ILE A 411 38.90 12.80 8.18
C ILE A 411 40.33 13.14 8.60
N PHE A 412 40.99 12.18 9.20
CA PHE A 412 42.41 12.32 9.51
C PHE A 412 43.23 11.85 8.32
N VAL A 413 43.95 12.78 7.68
CA VAL A 413 44.92 12.52 6.62
C VAL A 413 46.32 12.35 7.21
N LEU A 414 47.05 11.36 6.74
CA LEU A 414 48.44 11.13 7.17
C LEU A 414 49.37 12.03 6.36
N ARG A 415 49.94 13.08 7.03
CA ARG A 415 50.98 13.93 6.44
C ARG A 415 52.20 13.96 7.35
N ASN A 416 53.35 13.64 6.83
CA ASN A 416 54.61 13.63 7.59
C ASN A 416 54.57 12.84 8.91
N ARG A 417 53.92 11.67 8.93
CA ARG A 417 53.70 10.84 10.15
C ARG A 417 52.87 11.52 11.23
N ARG A 418 52.05 12.49 10.86
CA ARG A 418 51.11 13.20 11.73
C ARG A 418 49.70 13.08 11.18
N ALA A 419 48.73 13.03 12.09
CA ALA A 419 47.32 13.01 11.75
C ALA A 419 46.79 14.44 11.61
N GLU A 420 46.59 14.93 10.39
CA GLU A 420 45.98 16.23 10.10
C GLU A 420 44.47 16.03 9.89
N PHE A 421 43.64 16.75 10.67
CA PHE A 421 42.21 16.72 10.51
C PHE A 421 41.80 17.65 9.37
N VAL A 422 41.14 17.07 8.35
CA VAL A 422 40.63 17.78 7.19
C VAL A 422 39.08 17.70 7.19
N PRO A 423 38.40 18.85 7.25
CA PRO A 423 36.94 18.88 7.11
C PRO A 423 36.56 18.38 5.70
N VAL A 424 35.55 17.50 5.62
CA VAL A 424 35.08 16.96 4.35
C VAL A 424 33.58 17.12 4.21
N THR A 425 33.14 17.30 2.97
CA THR A 425 31.73 17.21 2.62
C THR A 425 31.47 15.85 2.01
N THR A 426 30.54 15.10 2.60
CA THR A 426 30.18 13.76 2.14
C THR A 426 29.00 13.79 1.18
N GLY A 427 28.93 12.83 0.26
CA GLY A 427 27.83 12.63 -0.66
C GLY A 427 27.01 11.38 -0.35
N ILE A 428 26.84 10.49 -1.34
CA ILE A 428 26.08 9.24 -1.15
C ILE A 428 26.85 8.25 -0.28
N ILE A 429 26.09 7.48 0.48
CA ILE A 429 26.62 6.44 1.37
C ILE A 429 26.36 5.08 0.71
N GLY A 430 27.44 4.31 0.52
CA GLY A 430 27.36 2.93 0.06
C GLY A 430 27.37 1.94 1.22
N VAL A 431 27.62 0.67 0.94
CA VAL A 431 27.61 -0.39 1.95
C VAL A 431 28.83 -0.29 2.90
N THR A 432 30.01 -0.05 2.33
CA THR A 432 31.30 0.01 3.07
C THR A 432 31.98 1.36 2.96
N ASP A 433 31.67 2.12 1.95
CA ASP A 433 32.35 3.32 1.55
C ASP A 433 31.38 4.52 1.45
N ILE A 434 31.91 5.72 1.60
CA ILE A 434 31.15 6.97 1.48
C ILE A 434 31.83 7.87 0.43
N GLU A 435 31.02 8.55 -0.35
CA GLU A 435 31.49 9.55 -1.33
C GLU A 435 32.01 10.80 -0.60
N VAL A 436 33.14 11.33 -1.06
CA VAL A 436 33.68 12.62 -0.63
C VAL A 436 33.60 13.59 -1.80
N LEU A 437 32.83 14.68 -1.58
CA LEU A 437 32.63 15.74 -2.57
C LEU A 437 33.74 16.79 -2.54
N SER A 438 34.29 17.07 -1.37
CA SER A 438 35.36 18.08 -1.22
C SER A 438 36.19 17.82 0.04
N GLY A 439 37.45 18.29 0.04
CA GLY A 439 38.38 18.24 1.16
C GLY A 439 39.54 17.27 0.99
N LEU A 440 39.52 16.33 0.06
CA LEU A 440 40.59 15.35 -0.20
C LEU A 440 41.02 15.35 -1.65
N ASN A 441 42.22 14.83 -1.91
CA ASN A 441 42.71 14.53 -3.23
C ASN A 441 42.86 13.03 -3.43
N GLU A 442 42.80 12.59 -4.67
CA GLU A 442 43.06 11.22 -5.06
C GLU A 442 44.48 10.80 -4.66
N GLY A 443 44.59 9.65 -3.99
CA GLY A 443 45.85 9.13 -3.49
C GLY A 443 46.27 9.65 -2.09
N ASP A 444 45.53 10.52 -1.46
CA ASP A 444 45.75 10.87 -0.07
C ASP A 444 45.67 9.63 0.83
N GLU A 445 46.61 9.44 1.75
CA GLU A 445 46.53 8.40 2.77
C GLU A 445 45.69 8.87 3.92
N ILE A 446 44.56 8.20 4.19
CA ILE A 446 43.63 8.48 5.27
C ILE A 446 43.79 7.46 6.38
N ILE A 447 43.53 7.88 7.62
CA ILE A 447 43.55 6.99 8.78
C ILE A 447 42.19 6.28 8.87
N SER A 448 42.21 4.96 8.68
CA SER A 448 41.01 4.09 8.68
C SER A 448 40.99 3.11 9.86
N GLY A 449 41.61 3.44 10.97
CA GLY A 449 41.72 2.57 12.12
C GLY A 449 40.43 2.34 12.91
N SER A 450 40.51 1.58 14.02
CA SER A 450 39.34 1.31 14.85
C SER A 450 38.71 2.61 15.38
N TYR A 451 37.37 2.65 15.48
CA TYR A 451 36.61 3.82 15.99
C TYR A 451 37.14 4.36 17.32
N LYS A 452 37.61 3.48 18.21
CA LYS A 452 38.23 3.88 19.51
C LYS A 452 39.48 4.74 19.32
N VAL A 453 40.30 4.40 18.34
CA VAL A 453 41.53 5.15 18.01
C VAL A 453 41.17 6.50 17.39
N LEU A 454 40.29 6.52 16.41
CA LEU A 454 39.84 7.75 15.77
C LEU A 454 39.17 8.71 16.73
N ARG A 455 38.43 8.22 17.73
CA ARG A 455 37.76 9.05 18.74
C ARG A 455 38.78 9.74 19.71
N THR A 456 39.88 9.07 20.00
CA THR A 456 40.90 9.58 20.96
C THR A 456 42.04 10.31 20.25
N LEU A 457 42.18 10.17 18.94
CA LEU A 457 43.25 10.77 18.16
C LEU A 457 43.13 12.29 18.15
N LYS A 458 44.15 12.98 18.63
CA LYS A 458 44.22 14.45 18.61
C LYS A 458 44.74 14.94 17.27
N PRO A 459 44.25 16.07 16.76
CA PRO A 459 44.86 16.73 15.60
C PRO A 459 46.37 16.96 15.84
N ASP A 460 47.19 16.74 14.82
CA ASP A 460 48.65 16.83 14.80
C ASP A 460 49.41 15.80 15.69
N ALA A 461 48.71 14.73 16.15
CA ALA A 461 49.32 13.62 16.87
C ALA A 461 50.30 12.84 15.97
N ARG A 462 51.42 12.39 16.53
CA ARG A 462 52.33 11.46 15.84
C ARG A 462 51.73 10.07 15.75
N VAL A 463 51.67 9.51 14.56
CA VAL A 463 51.12 8.19 14.32
C VAL A 463 52.14 7.23 13.71
N LYS A 464 51.99 5.96 14.03
CA LYS A 464 52.75 4.86 13.43
C LYS A 464 51.75 4.02 12.60
N VAL A 465 52.01 3.89 11.34
CA VAL A 465 51.18 3.04 10.45
C VAL A 465 51.49 1.57 10.74
N ASP A 466 50.44 0.80 10.99
CA ASP A 466 50.51 -0.65 11.11
C ASP A 466 49.31 -1.25 10.38
N ASN A 467 49.54 -1.63 9.14
CA ASN A 467 48.53 -2.24 8.27
C ASN A 467 48.52 -3.78 8.39
N SER A 468 49.16 -4.36 9.39
CA SER A 468 49.06 -5.78 9.67
C SER A 468 47.62 -6.10 10.12
N THR A 469 47.02 -7.14 9.50
CA THR A 469 45.69 -7.65 9.90
C THR A 469 45.71 -7.95 11.40
N PRO A 470 44.73 -7.47 12.19
CA PRO A 470 44.65 -7.82 13.62
C PRO A 470 44.53 -9.34 13.73
N LYS A 471 45.52 -9.97 14.39
CA LYS A 471 45.41 -11.36 14.82
C LYS A 471 44.18 -11.46 15.70
N ALA A 472 43.21 -12.28 15.34
CA ALA A 472 42.09 -12.63 16.19
C ALA A 472 42.61 -12.94 17.58
N ALA A 473 42.14 -12.20 18.59
CA ALA A 473 42.46 -12.54 19.99
C ALA A 473 41.88 -13.92 20.25
N ASP A 474 42.78 -14.84 20.60
CA ASP A 474 42.44 -16.16 21.08
C ASP A 474 41.68 -15.98 22.39
N ASP A 475 40.36 -16.18 22.33
CA ASP A 475 39.49 -16.34 23.49
C ASP A 475 39.70 -17.74 24.09
N THR A 476 40.92 -17.91 24.66
CA THR A 476 41.18 -18.98 25.59
C THR A 476 41.47 -18.37 26.96
N GLN A 477 40.42 -18.22 27.77
CA GLN A 477 40.52 -18.40 29.22
C GLN A 477 39.14 -18.46 29.88
N ASN A 478 38.83 -19.68 30.30
CA ASN A 478 37.97 -20.15 31.42
C ASN A 478 36.49 -19.77 31.41
#